data_d33208ab9f45179aa86caca3e2dce7e0
#
_entry.id   d33208ab9f45179aa86caca3e2dce7e0
#
_cell.length_a   1.000
_cell.length_b   1.000
_cell.length_c   1.000
_cell.angle_alpha   90.00
_cell.angle_beta   90.00
_cell.angle_gamma   90.00
#
_symmetry.space_group_name_H-M   'P 1'
#
loop_
_entity.id
_entity.type
_entity.pdbx_description
1 polymer ?
#
loop_
_entity_poly.entity_id
_entity_poly.type
_entity_poly.pdbx_seq_one_letter_code
_entity_poly.pdbx_strand_id
1 'polypeptide(L)'
;MVVVSATMYFPQQARAIMQQVPVEYQPQSEWDTMRQRHKLGDDQIVALWEWQRGMKDSHDDMSFTPPSLARITASTLIIYGDRDFLYPIEMAIEMYRAIPHSALWVVPNGGHGPIFRDAVPQFVKIALDFFSK
;
A
#
# COMPACT_ATOMS: atom_id res chain seq x y z
N MET A 1 -8.82 13.46 -0.21
CA MET A 1 -7.75 12.50 0.22
C MET A 1 -7.31 11.68 -1.00
N VAL A 2 -6.04 11.29 -1.06
CA VAL A 2 -5.55 10.31 -2.06
C VAL A 2 -5.06 9.07 -1.32
N VAL A 3 -5.48 7.90 -1.79
CA VAL A 3 -5.12 6.59 -1.24
C VAL A 3 -4.50 5.77 -2.35
N VAL A 4 -3.25 5.34 -2.19
CA VAL A 4 -2.50 4.63 -3.23
C VAL A 4 -2.11 3.25 -2.71
N SER A 5 -2.50 2.20 -3.41
CA SER A 5 -2.18 0.81 -3.07
C SER A 5 -2.33 0.51 -1.56
N ALA A 6 -3.37 1.08 -0.95
CA ALA A 6 -3.63 0.88 0.47
C ALA A 6 -4.41 -0.41 0.70
N THR A 7 -4.40 -0.88 1.93
CA THR A 7 -5.15 -2.08 2.30
C THR A 7 -6.09 -1.80 3.47
N MET A 8 -7.19 -2.52 3.51
CA MET A 8 -8.12 -2.52 4.64
C MET A 8 -7.79 -3.62 5.65
N TYR A 9 -7.16 -4.68 5.17
CA TYR A 9 -6.67 -5.83 5.93
C TYR A 9 -5.56 -6.49 5.12
N PHE A 10 -4.75 -7.32 5.73
CA PHE A 10 -3.74 -8.10 5.01
C PHE A 10 -4.36 -9.36 4.41
N PRO A 11 -4.55 -9.42 3.07
CA PRO A 11 -5.04 -10.62 2.41
C PRO A 11 -4.02 -11.76 2.50
N GLN A 12 -4.47 -12.98 2.27
CA GLN A 12 -3.60 -14.17 2.32
C GLN A 12 -2.37 -14.05 1.42
N GLN A 13 -2.52 -13.46 0.24
CA GLN A 13 -1.42 -13.19 -0.69
C GLN A 13 -0.33 -12.31 -0.05
N ALA A 14 -0.71 -11.19 0.57
CA ALA A 14 0.23 -10.30 1.24
C ALA A 14 0.92 -11.00 2.43
N ARG A 15 0.17 -11.77 3.23
CA ARG A 15 0.72 -12.54 4.35
C ARG A 15 1.74 -13.57 3.89
N ALA A 16 1.47 -14.27 2.78
CA ALA A 16 2.40 -15.23 2.20
C ALA A 16 3.72 -14.56 1.77
N ILE A 17 3.65 -13.32 1.24
CA ILE A 17 4.84 -12.54 0.89
C ILE A 17 5.59 -12.07 2.14
N MET A 18 4.87 -11.55 3.15
CA MET A 18 5.45 -11.12 4.43
C MET A 18 6.18 -12.27 5.14
N GLN A 19 5.64 -13.49 5.08
CA GLN A 19 6.27 -14.67 5.63
C GLN A 19 7.62 -14.99 5.00
N GLN A 20 7.83 -14.60 3.74
CA GLN A 20 9.06 -14.86 2.99
C GLN A 20 10.13 -13.78 3.21
N VAL A 21 9.85 -12.72 3.98
CA VAL A 21 10.86 -11.70 4.30
C VAL A 21 12.00 -12.35 5.09
N PRO A 22 13.20 -12.47 4.51
CA PRO A 22 14.33 -13.08 5.19
C PRO A 22 14.90 -12.07 6.20
N VAL A 23 14.79 -12.36 7.50
CA VAL A 23 15.34 -11.51 8.56
C VAL A 23 16.81 -11.83 8.78
N GLU A 24 17.16 -13.12 8.73
CA GLU A 24 18.49 -13.62 9.04
C GLU A 24 19.51 -13.39 7.91
N TYR A 25 19.04 -13.25 6.69
CA TYR A 25 19.88 -13.01 5.52
C TYR A 25 19.25 -12.06 4.53
N GLN A 26 19.84 -10.91 4.38
CA GLN A 26 19.47 -9.91 3.36
C GLN A 26 20.66 -9.65 2.44
N PRO A 27 20.43 -9.46 1.12
CA PRO A 27 21.48 -9.04 0.19
C PRO A 27 22.17 -7.74 0.64
N GLN A 28 23.46 -7.59 0.36
CA GLN A 28 24.21 -6.38 0.70
C GLN A 28 23.55 -5.10 0.14
N SER A 29 22.98 -5.17 -1.07
CA SER A 29 22.28 -4.06 -1.69
C SER A 29 21.06 -3.57 -0.88
N GLU A 30 20.37 -4.50 -0.20
CA GLU A 30 19.25 -4.17 0.69
C GLU A 30 19.76 -3.48 1.96
N TRP A 31 20.83 -4.00 2.57
CA TRP A 31 21.48 -3.35 3.70
C TRP A 31 21.90 -1.93 3.37
N ASP A 32 22.55 -1.72 2.21
CA ASP A 32 23.02 -0.39 1.79
C ASP A 32 21.83 0.57 1.57
N THR A 33 20.74 0.09 0.97
CA THR A 33 19.51 0.85 0.79
C THR A 33 18.88 1.24 2.13
N MET A 34 18.78 0.30 3.06
CA MET A 34 18.19 0.54 4.37
C MET A 34 19.05 1.51 5.21
N ARG A 35 20.38 1.38 5.20
CA ARG A 35 21.32 2.29 5.88
C ARG A 35 21.25 3.72 5.34
N GLN A 36 20.95 3.90 4.05
CA GLN A 36 20.73 5.24 3.49
C GLN A 36 19.48 5.90 4.04
N ARG A 37 18.42 5.13 4.31
CA ARG A 37 17.11 5.62 4.74
C ARG A 37 16.96 5.71 6.27
N HIS A 38 17.55 4.76 7.00
CA HIS A 38 17.39 4.60 8.44
C HIS A 38 18.70 4.91 9.17
N LYS A 39 18.67 5.87 10.09
CA LYS A 39 19.88 6.46 10.70
C LYS A 39 20.15 6.03 12.14
N LEU A 40 19.31 5.12 12.70
CA LEU A 40 19.48 4.64 14.08
C LEU A 40 20.30 3.33 14.17
N GLY A 41 20.96 2.95 13.06
CA GLY A 41 21.84 1.77 13.02
C GLY A 41 21.16 0.48 12.54
N ASP A 42 21.97 -0.57 12.47
CA ASP A 42 21.56 -1.86 11.92
C ASP A 42 20.49 -2.55 12.78
N ASP A 43 20.50 -2.36 14.09
CA ASP A 43 19.47 -2.91 14.97
C ASP A 43 18.07 -2.39 14.64
N GLN A 44 17.95 -1.12 14.24
CA GLN A 44 16.70 -0.57 13.74
C GLN A 44 16.26 -1.26 12.47
N ILE A 45 17.19 -1.51 11.56
CA ILE A 45 16.92 -2.15 10.27
C ILE A 45 16.42 -3.59 10.47
N VAL A 46 17.10 -4.35 11.32
CA VAL A 46 16.67 -5.71 11.71
C VAL A 46 15.27 -5.68 12.31
N ALA A 47 15.01 -4.78 13.26
CA ALA A 47 13.70 -4.66 13.89
C ALA A 47 12.59 -4.33 12.88
N LEU A 48 12.87 -3.53 11.84
CA LEU A 48 11.92 -3.23 10.77
C LEU A 48 11.59 -4.47 9.92
N TRP A 49 12.57 -5.30 9.58
CA TRP A 49 12.33 -6.55 8.86
C TRP A 49 11.57 -7.57 9.71
N GLU A 50 11.91 -7.71 10.99
CA GLU A 50 11.19 -8.55 11.95
C GLU A 50 9.73 -8.11 12.08
N TRP A 51 9.49 -6.80 12.20
CA TRP A 51 8.15 -6.22 12.25
C TRP A 51 7.37 -6.51 10.97
N GLN A 52 7.97 -6.28 9.79
CA GLN A 52 7.33 -6.57 8.51
C GLN A 52 6.97 -8.07 8.38
N ARG A 53 7.88 -8.96 8.77
CA ARG A 53 7.62 -10.41 8.79
C ARG A 53 6.52 -10.76 9.78
N GLY A 54 6.50 -10.13 10.95
CA GLY A 54 5.49 -10.32 11.99
C GLY A 54 4.07 -9.94 11.57
N MET A 55 3.92 -9.01 10.61
CA MET A 55 2.61 -8.61 10.09
C MET A 55 1.80 -9.75 9.48
N LYS A 56 2.45 -10.86 9.06
CA LYS A 56 1.74 -12.05 8.58
C LYS A 56 0.75 -12.62 9.60
N ASP A 57 1.01 -12.43 10.88
CA ASP A 57 0.22 -12.93 12.00
C ASP A 57 -0.68 -11.84 12.63
N SER A 58 -0.57 -10.60 12.15
CA SER A 58 -1.39 -9.47 12.61
C SER A 58 -2.80 -9.55 11.99
N HIS A 59 -3.80 -9.75 12.84
CA HIS A 59 -5.20 -9.80 12.43
C HIS A 59 -6.03 -8.64 13.00
N ASP A 60 -5.53 -7.97 14.03
CA ASP A 60 -6.25 -6.93 14.76
C ASP A 60 -5.77 -5.51 14.43
N ASP A 61 -4.52 -5.35 13.99
CA ASP A 61 -3.92 -4.03 13.76
C ASP A 61 -4.46 -3.33 12.51
N MET A 62 -4.98 -4.09 11.54
CA MET A 62 -5.57 -3.56 10.34
C MET A 62 -6.80 -4.40 9.96
N SER A 63 -7.97 -3.89 10.32
CA SER A 63 -9.24 -4.53 10.01
C SER A 63 -10.31 -3.45 9.79
N PHE A 64 -10.20 -2.73 8.66
CA PHE A 64 -11.18 -1.72 8.28
C PHE A 64 -12.33 -2.39 7.53
N THR A 65 -13.44 -2.52 8.20
CA THR A 65 -14.67 -3.09 7.61
C THR A 65 -15.43 -2.05 6.78
N PRO A 66 -16.32 -2.44 5.86
CA PRO A 66 -17.14 -1.50 5.10
C PRO A 66 -17.88 -0.47 5.95
N PRO A 67 -18.46 -0.80 7.13
CA PRO A 67 -19.03 0.21 8.02
C PRO A 67 -18.02 1.24 8.54
N SER A 68 -16.77 0.86 8.76
CA SER A 68 -15.71 1.81 9.15
C SER A 68 -15.34 2.74 8.00
N LEU A 69 -15.24 2.21 6.79
CA LEU A 69 -14.95 2.97 5.57
C LEU A 69 -16.10 3.93 5.20
N ALA A 70 -17.34 3.54 5.44
CA ALA A 70 -18.51 4.39 5.22
C ALA A 70 -18.51 5.68 6.07
N ARG A 71 -17.70 5.74 7.12
CA ARG A 71 -17.52 6.95 7.95
C ARG A 71 -16.55 7.97 7.36
N ILE A 72 -15.85 7.62 6.29
CA ILE A 72 -14.94 8.54 5.58
C ILE A 72 -15.80 9.54 4.80
N THR A 73 -15.85 10.78 5.26
CA THR A 73 -16.61 11.86 4.63
C THR A 73 -15.81 12.66 3.62
N ALA A 74 -14.49 12.52 3.64
CA ALA A 74 -13.61 13.24 2.73
C ALA A 74 -13.74 12.71 1.29
N SER A 75 -13.75 13.61 0.30
CA SER A 75 -13.58 13.21 -1.09
C SER A 75 -12.29 12.42 -1.27
N THR A 76 -12.38 11.19 -1.75
CA THR A 76 -11.29 10.22 -1.76
C THR A 76 -11.00 9.70 -3.15
N LEU A 77 -9.77 9.90 -3.63
CA LEU A 77 -9.27 9.26 -4.85
C LEU A 77 -8.48 8.01 -4.48
N ILE A 78 -9.00 6.85 -4.89
CA ILE A 78 -8.37 5.53 -4.69
C ILE A 78 -7.61 5.20 -5.96
N ILE A 79 -6.32 4.85 -5.83
CA ILE A 79 -5.43 4.55 -6.96
C ILE A 79 -4.80 3.17 -6.76
N TYR A 80 -4.96 2.30 -7.76
CA TYR A 80 -4.42 0.94 -7.74
C TYR A 80 -3.82 0.56 -9.09
N GLY A 81 -2.80 -0.32 -9.04
CA GLY A 81 -2.35 -1.03 -10.23
C GLY A 81 -3.13 -2.33 -10.41
N ASP A 82 -3.51 -2.67 -11.63
CA ASP A 82 -4.21 -3.93 -11.93
C ASP A 82 -3.32 -5.17 -11.83
N ARG A 83 -2.00 -4.97 -11.66
CA ARG A 83 -0.96 -5.98 -11.45
C ARG A 83 -0.30 -5.87 -10.08
N ASP A 84 -0.99 -5.31 -9.09
CA ASP A 84 -0.46 -5.24 -7.74
C ASP A 84 -0.28 -6.65 -7.17
N PHE A 85 0.98 -6.99 -6.85
CA PHE A 85 1.34 -8.31 -6.35
C PHE A 85 1.04 -8.50 -4.85
N LEU A 86 0.83 -7.39 -4.11
CA LEU A 86 0.49 -7.43 -2.68
C LEU A 86 -1.01 -7.43 -2.45
N TYR A 87 -1.71 -6.50 -3.10
CA TYR A 87 -3.13 -6.27 -2.84
C TYR A 87 -3.94 -6.44 -4.13
N PRO A 88 -4.86 -7.42 -4.17
CA PRO A 88 -5.70 -7.64 -5.34
C PRO A 88 -6.64 -6.46 -5.59
N ILE A 89 -6.97 -6.23 -6.86
CA ILE A 89 -7.82 -5.11 -7.31
C ILE A 89 -9.21 -5.13 -6.66
N GLU A 90 -9.68 -6.28 -6.25
CA GLU A 90 -10.95 -6.46 -5.54
C GLU A 90 -11.01 -5.62 -4.27
N MET A 91 -9.88 -5.42 -3.58
CA MET A 91 -9.80 -4.56 -2.39
C MET A 91 -10.04 -3.08 -2.74
N ALA A 92 -9.52 -2.62 -3.87
CA ALA A 92 -9.78 -1.26 -4.34
C ALA A 92 -11.27 -1.07 -4.67
N ILE A 93 -11.90 -2.07 -5.27
CA ILE A 93 -13.32 -2.07 -5.59
C ILE A 93 -14.16 -2.07 -4.30
N GLU A 94 -13.77 -2.85 -3.30
CA GLU A 94 -14.44 -2.87 -2.00
C GLU A 94 -14.36 -1.51 -1.31
N MET A 95 -13.18 -0.88 -1.25
CA MET A 95 -13.03 0.48 -0.72
C MET A 95 -13.86 1.50 -1.49
N TYR A 96 -13.83 1.45 -2.82
CA TYR A 96 -14.61 2.34 -3.68
C TYR A 96 -16.11 2.25 -3.42
N ARG A 97 -16.62 1.03 -3.18
CA ARG A 97 -18.05 0.83 -2.87
C ARG A 97 -18.42 1.26 -1.45
N ALA A 98 -17.48 1.17 -0.52
CA ALA A 98 -17.72 1.45 0.89
C ALA A 98 -17.55 2.95 1.25
N ILE A 99 -16.67 3.69 0.56
CA ILE A 99 -16.41 5.10 0.83
C ILE A 99 -17.37 5.97 0.00
N PRO A 100 -18.28 6.75 0.64
CA PRO A 100 -19.39 7.43 -0.05
C PRO A 100 -18.96 8.42 -1.14
N HIS A 101 -17.87 9.15 -0.91
CA HIS A 101 -17.38 10.20 -1.82
C HIS A 101 -16.03 9.80 -2.42
N SER A 102 -16.00 8.61 -3.05
CA SER A 102 -14.78 8.10 -3.66
C SER A 102 -14.83 8.08 -5.18
N ALA A 103 -13.64 8.15 -5.77
CA ALA A 103 -13.37 7.85 -7.17
C ALA A 103 -12.27 6.80 -7.24
N LEU A 104 -12.32 5.93 -8.24
CA LEU A 104 -11.34 4.87 -8.44
C LEU A 104 -10.59 5.10 -9.74
N TRP A 105 -9.27 5.14 -9.67
CA TRP A 105 -8.37 5.10 -10.82
C TRP A 105 -7.52 3.83 -10.77
N VAL A 106 -7.74 2.96 -11.75
CA VAL A 106 -6.94 1.75 -11.95
C VAL A 106 -5.89 2.05 -13.02
N VAL A 107 -4.63 1.85 -12.69
CA VAL A 107 -3.50 2.06 -13.59
C VAL A 107 -3.22 0.77 -14.34
N PRO A 108 -3.41 0.73 -15.68
CA PRO A 108 -3.18 -0.47 -16.47
C PRO A 108 -1.72 -0.94 -16.39
N ASN A 109 -1.51 -2.25 -16.18
CA ASN A 109 -0.21 -2.89 -15.98
C ASN A 109 0.61 -2.31 -14.81
N GLY A 110 -0.03 -1.52 -13.92
CA GLY A 110 0.59 -0.97 -12.73
C GLY A 110 0.77 -2.03 -11.65
N GLY A 111 1.94 -2.03 -11.00
CA GLY A 111 2.21 -2.83 -9.81
C GLY A 111 1.82 -2.10 -8.52
N HIS A 112 2.45 -2.51 -7.41
CA HIS A 112 2.30 -1.85 -6.13
C HIS A 112 2.91 -0.43 -6.17
N GLY A 113 2.14 0.60 -5.80
CA GLY A 113 2.55 2.00 -5.90
C GLY A 113 2.62 2.51 -7.35
N PRO A 114 1.54 2.46 -8.15
CA PRO A 114 1.57 2.67 -9.60
C PRO A 114 1.70 4.13 -10.03
N ILE A 115 2.00 5.04 -9.12
CA ILE A 115 2.09 6.49 -9.35
C ILE A 115 3.51 7.03 -9.51
N PHE A 116 4.52 6.16 -9.36
CA PHE A 116 5.93 6.57 -9.40
C PHE A 116 6.54 6.49 -10.80
N ARG A 117 7.75 7.04 -10.95
CA ARG A 117 8.54 7.06 -12.18
C ARG A 117 7.78 7.75 -13.32
N ASP A 118 7.59 7.09 -14.44
CA ASP A 118 6.96 7.65 -15.64
C ASP A 118 5.45 7.95 -15.46
N ALA A 119 4.83 7.39 -14.40
CA ALA A 119 3.42 7.66 -14.09
C ALA A 119 3.18 8.99 -13.35
N VAL A 120 4.23 9.63 -12.83
CA VAL A 120 4.10 10.88 -12.04
C VAL A 120 3.33 11.98 -12.77
N PRO A 121 3.60 12.33 -14.03
CA PRO A 121 2.86 13.41 -14.70
C PRO A 121 1.36 13.12 -14.80
N GLN A 122 1.00 11.88 -15.13
CA GLN A 122 -0.40 11.47 -15.24
C GLN A 122 -1.08 11.48 -13.86
N PHE A 123 -0.39 10.99 -12.83
CA PHE A 123 -0.88 11.04 -11.45
C PHE A 123 -1.17 12.46 -11.01
N VAL A 124 -0.23 13.39 -11.20
CA VAL A 124 -0.39 14.79 -10.82
C VAL A 124 -1.61 15.40 -11.52
N LYS A 125 -1.74 15.17 -12.83
CA LYS A 125 -2.90 15.66 -13.59
C LYS A 125 -4.22 15.15 -13.02
N ILE A 126 -4.34 13.83 -12.81
CA ILE A 126 -5.58 13.21 -12.31
C ILE A 126 -5.91 13.68 -10.89
N ALA A 127 -4.90 13.80 -10.02
CA ALA A 127 -5.10 14.27 -8.65
C ALA A 127 -5.58 15.74 -8.63
N LEU A 128 -4.97 16.61 -9.45
CA LEU A 128 -5.39 18.01 -9.57
C LEU A 128 -6.82 18.12 -10.14
N ASP A 129 -7.13 17.38 -11.19
CA ASP A 129 -8.47 17.33 -11.78
C ASP A 129 -9.53 16.84 -10.78
N PHE A 130 -9.16 15.89 -9.91
CA PHE A 130 -10.04 15.38 -8.85
C PHE A 130 -10.31 16.43 -7.77
N PHE A 131 -9.30 17.18 -7.34
CA PHE A 131 -9.45 18.18 -6.27
C PHE A 131 -10.04 19.51 -6.77
N SER A 132 -10.11 19.73 -8.07
CA SER A 132 -10.71 20.94 -8.64
C SER A 132 -12.24 20.87 -8.79
N LYS A 133 -12.84 19.72 -8.50
CA LYS A 133 -14.29 19.49 -8.53
C LYS A 133 -14.92 19.65 -7.16
#